data_fd673ffdaaff4646e01e78f8b0d8be22
#
_entry.id   fd673ffdaaff4646e01e78f8b0d8be22
#
_cell.length_a   1.000
_cell.length_b   1.000
_cell.length_c   1.000
_cell.angle_alpha   90.00
_cell.angle_beta   90.00
_cell.angle_gamma   90.00
#
_symmetry.space_group_name_H-M   'P 1'
#
loop_
_entity.id
_entity.type
_entity.pdbx_description
1 polymer ?
#
loop_
_entity_poly.entity_id
_entity_poly.type
_entity_poly.pdbx_seq_one_letter_code
_entity_poly.pdbx_strand_id
1 'polypeptide(L)'
;SMLIDCGEGTQIAMKEKSWSPKPIDVICFTHYHADHISGLPGMLLSMGNAERTEPLHMVGPKGLKRVVDGLRVVAPELPFEIIYHELSEPLEQIEFGPFVLEAFKVNHKITCYGYRVSIRRLGKFDAARAQAQGIPVRCWNRLQHGETVEEYGQTYTPDMVMGAARRGLSVTYCTDT
;
A
#
# COMPACT_ATOMS: atom_id res chain seq x y z
N SER A 1 3.02 -5.06 2.67
CA SER A 1 2.83 -5.51 1.27
C SER A 1 1.41 -5.22 0.79
N MET A 2 1.14 -5.42 -0.52
CA MET A 2 -0.14 -5.11 -1.15
C MET A 2 -0.62 -6.30 -1.98
N LEU A 3 -1.92 -6.61 -1.91
CA LEU A 3 -2.61 -7.60 -2.72
C LEU A 3 -3.61 -6.89 -3.63
N ILE A 4 -3.70 -7.26 -4.89
CA ILE A 4 -4.72 -6.76 -5.81
C ILE A 4 -5.61 -7.93 -6.18
N ASP A 5 -6.90 -7.78 -5.90
CA ASP A 5 -7.95 -8.78 -5.92
C ASP A 5 -7.72 -9.97 -4.97
N CYS A 6 -8.78 -10.61 -4.57
CA CYS A 6 -8.79 -11.75 -3.66
C CYS A 6 -9.92 -12.71 -4.06
N GLY A 7 -9.78 -13.33 -5.23
CA GLY A 7 -10.70 -14.35 -5.72
C GLY A 7 -10.59 -15.66 -4.95
N GLU A 8 -11.41 -16.63 -5.32
CA GLU A 8 -11.33 -17.97 -4.75
C GLU A 8 -9.94 -18.60 -5.00
N GLY A 9 -9.46 -19.33 -4.02
CA GLY A 9 -8.15 -19.98 -4.09
C GLY A 9 -6.95 -19.09 -3.84
N THR A 10 -7.09 -17.76 -3.69
CA THR A 10 -5.97 -16.85 -3.43
C THR A 10 -5.11 -17.29 -2.24
N GLN A 11 -5.73 -17.67 -1.12
CA GLN A 11 -5.01 -18.15 0.07
C GLN A 11 -4.26 -19.47 -0.18
N ILE A 12 -4.80 -20.34 -1.06
CA ILE A 12 -4.17 -21.61 -1.42
C ILE A 12 -2.92 -21.32 -2.26
N ALA A 13 -3.07 -20.47 -3.28
CA ALA A 13 -1.95 -20.07 -4.15
C ALA A 13 -0.82 -19.40 -3.36
N MET A 14 -1.16 -18.55 -2.36
CA MET A 14 -0.16 -17.97 -1.45
C MET A 14 0.56 -19.04 -0.63
N LYS A 15 -0.18 -20.01 -0.07
CA LYS A 15 0.40 -21.12 0.69
C LYS A 15 1.35 -21.96 -0.14
N GLU A 16 0.99 -22.28 -1.38
CA GLU A 16 1.84 -23.01 -2.32
C GLU A 16 3.16 -22.28 -2.63
N LYS A 17 3.14 -20.96 -2.61
CA LYS A 17 4.33 -20.10 -2.75
C LYS A 17 5.04 -19.82 -1.42
N SER A 18 4.60 -20.41 -0.32
CA SER A 18 5.14 -20.15 1.02
C SER A 18 5.04 -18.65 1.41
N TRP A 19 4.03 -17.95 0.91
CA TRP A 19 3.78 -16.55 1.26
C TRP A 19 2.82 -16.47 2.45
N SER A 20 3.19 -15.66 3.44
CA SER A 20 2.32 -15.37 4.58
C SER A 20 1.31 -14.28 4.23
N PRO A 21 0.04 -14.43 4.63
CA PRO A 21 -0.94 -13.34 4.51
C PRO A 21 -0.72 -12.22 5.54
N LYS A 22 -0.03 -12.50 6.65
CA LYS A 22 0.17 -11.53 7.75
C LYS A 22 0.74 -10.18 7.33
N PRO A 23 1.76 -10.08 6.44
CA PRO A 23 2.35 -8.79 6.06
C PRO A 23 1.58 -8.04 4.96
N ILE A 24 0.37 -8.45 4.61
CA ILE A 24 -0.47 -7.71 3.67
C ILE A 24 -1.08 -6.52 4.39
N ASP A 25 -0.68 -5.30 4.01
CA ASP A 25 -1.16 -4.06 4.63
C ASP A 25 -2.35 -3.46 3.88
N VAL A 26 -2.43 -3.73 2.58
CA VAL A 26 -3.45 -3.19 1.69
C VAL A 26 -3.99 -4.28 0.78
N ILE A 27 -5.32 -4.39 0.67
CA ILE A 27 -6.00 -5.19 -0.36
C ILE A 27 -6.76 -4.22 -1.26
N CYS A 28 -6.49 -4.24 -2.56
CA CYS A 28 -7.17 -3.44 -3.56
C CYS A 28 -8.12 -4.33 -4.36
N PHE A 29 -9.36 -3.91 -4.55
CA PHE A 29 -10.32 -4.60 -5.41
C PHE A 29 -10.54 -3.82 -6.69
N THR A 30 -10.31 -4.45 -7.83
CA THR A 30 -10.59 -3.85 -9.13
C THR A 30 -12.09 -3.63 -9.31
N HIS A 31 -12.88 -4.63 -8.96
CA HIS A 31 -14.34 -4.62 -9.00
C HIS A 31 -14.90 -5.77 -8.14
N TYR A 32 -16.23 -5.98 -8.14
CA TYR A 32 -16.89 -6.93 -7.23
C TYR A 32 -17.52 -8.13 -7.93
N HIS A 33 -16.98 -8.60 -9.06
CA HIS A 33 -17.30 -9.93 -9.55
C HIS A 33 -16.72 -11.00 -8.60
N ALA A 34 -17.38 -12.15 -8.52
CA ALA A 34 -17.05 -13.17 -7.53
C ALA A 34 -15.62 -13.68 -7.63
N ASP A 35 -15.13 -13.89 -8.84
CA ASP A 35 -13.76 -14.36 -9.13
C ASP A 35 -12.66 -13.35 -8.72
N HIS A 36 -13.02 -12.13 -8.33
CA HIS A 36 -12.10 -11.10 -7.82
C HIS A 36 -12.19 -10.88 -6.32
N ILE A 37 -13.26 -11.34 -5.63
CA ILE A 37 -13.47 -11.01 -4.22
C ILE A 37 -13.90 -12.19 -3.34
N SER A 38 -14.37 -13.31 -3.92
CA SER A 38 -14.98 -14.41 -3.14
C SER A 38 -14.01 -15.12 -2.18
N GLY A 39 -12.70 -14.99 -2.38
CA GLY A 39 -11.69 -15.54 -1.47
C GLY A 39 -11.45 -14.70 -0.21
N LEU A 40 -12.02 -13.50 -0.13
CA LEU A 40 -11.76 -12.55 0.95
C LEU A 40 -12.09 -13.10 2.36
N PRO A 41 -13.23 -13.75 2.62
CA PRO A 41 -13.53 -14.26 3.96
C PRO A 41 -12.47 -15.24 4.47
N GLY A 42 -12.05 -16.17 3.65
CA GLY A 42 -10.98 -17.11 3.97
C GLY A 42 -9.62 -16.44 4.17
N MET A 43 -9.33 -15.40 3.39
CA MET A 43 -8.11 -14.61 3.54
C MET A 43 -8.09 -13.88 4.89
N LEU A 44 -9.19 -13.22 5.27
CA LEU A 44 -9.30 -12.50 6.55
C LEU A 44 -9.12 -13.43 7.75
N LEU A 45 -9.73 -14.63 7.71
CA LEU A 45 -9.53 -15.66 8.73
C LEU A 45 -8.08 -16.13 8.80
N SER A 46 -7.45 -16.31 7.64
CA SER A 46 -6.02 -16.72 7.57
C SER A 46 -5.10 -15.65 8.15
N MET A 47 -5.41 -14.35 7.92
CA MET A 47 -4.68 -13.23 8.52
C MET A 47 -4.86 -13.17 10.03
N GLY A 48 -6.09 -13.38 10.53
CA GLY A 48 -6.37 -13.44 11.97
C GLY A 48 -5.67 -14.61 12.65
N ASN A 49 -5.68 -15.80 12.03
CA ASN A 49 -4.99 -16.98 12.53
C ASN A 49 -3.45 -16.83 12.49
N ALA A 50 -2.93 -15.95 11.67
CA ALA A 50 -1.50 -15.59 11.65
C ALA A 50 -1.16 -14.50 12.68
N GLU A 51 -2.06 -14.22 13.63
CA GLU A 51 -1.88 -13.25 14.71
C GLU A 51 -1.59 -11.82 14.19
N ARG A 52 -2.30 -11.41 13.13
CA ARG A 52 -2.27 -10.02 12.71
C ARG A 52 -3.11 -9.17 13.64
N THR A 53 -2.57 -8.05 14.10
CA THR A 53 -3.25 -7.05 14.92
C THR A 53 -3.25 -5.66 14.29
N GLU A 54 -2.35 -5.42 13.35
CA GLU A 54 -2.24 -4.15 12.64
C GLU A 54 -3.44 -3.93 11.71
N PRO A 55 -3.92 -2.68 11.55
CA PRO A 55 -5.02 -2.36 10.66
C PRO A 55 -4.78 -2.86 9.23
N LEU A 56 -5.85 -3.31 8.57
CA LEU A 56 -5.85 -3.70 7.17
C LEU A 56 -6.58 -2.64 6.36
N HIS A 57 -5.89 -2.03 5.39
CA HIS A 57 -6.52 -1.11 4.46
C HIS A 57 -7.16 -1.87 3.30
N MET A 58 -8.36 -1.50 2.94
CA MET A 58 -9.05 -2.00 1.74
C MET A 58 -9.39 -0.85 0.83
N VAL A 59 -9.04 -0.97 -0.44
CA VAL A 59 -9.30 0.01 -1.49
C VAL A 59 -10.19 -0.63 -2.54
N GLY A 60 -11.21 0.08 -3.02
CA GLY A 60 -12.07 -0.45 -4.09
C GLY A 60 -13.17 0.52 -4.50
N PRO A 61 -13.95 0.17 -5.52
CA PRO A 61 -15.07 0.98 -5.99
C PRO A 61 -16.06 1.32 -4.88
N LYS A 62 -16.85 2.36 -5.07
CA LYS A 62 -17.93 2.76 -4.15
C LYS A 62 -18.82 1.57 -3.77
N GLY A 63 -19.13 1.45 -2.48
CA GLY A 63 -19.87 0.32 -1.91
C GLY A 63 -18.97 -0.79 -1.36
N LEU A 64 -17.65 -0.57 -1.31
CA LEU A 64 -16.67 -1.51 -0.78
C LEU A 64 -17.04 -2.02 0.61
N LYS A 65 -17.33 -1.11 1.53
CA LYS A 65 -17.69 -1.49 2.91
C LYS A 65 -18.90 -2.40 2.94
N ARG A 66 -19.95 -2.09 2.19
CA ARG A 66 -21.18 -2.89 2.12
C ARG A 66 -20.91 -4.30 1.59
N VAL A 67 -20.08 -4.43 0.55
CA VAL A 67 -19.75 -5.73 -0.06
C VAL A 67 -18.91 -6.55 0.91
N VAL A 68 -17.88 -5.96 1.52
CA VAL A 68 -17.00 -6.63 2.48
C VAL A 68 -17.78 -7.06 3.73
N ASP A 69 -18.64 -6.20 4.27
CA ASP A 69 -19.48 -6.55 5.43
C ASP A 69 -20.42 -7.72 5.11
N GLY A 70 -20.98 -7.78 3.90
CA GLY A 70 -21.79 -8.90 3.45
C GLY A 70 -21.02 -10.21 3.35
N LEU A 71 -19.80 -10.17 2.84
CA LEU A 71 -18.94 -11.35 2.70
C LEU A 71 -18.42 -11.84 4.06
N ARG A 72 -18.11 -10.93 4.99
CA ARG A 72 -17.55 -11.28 6.29
C ARG A 72 -18.57 -11.69 7.37
N VAL A 73 -19.85 -11.84 7.02
CA VAL A 73 -20.85 -12.39 7.95
C VAL A 73 -20.39 -13.73 8.53
N VAL A 74 -19.62 -14.52 7.80
CA VAL A 74 -19.04 -15.79 8.23
C VAL A 74 -17.74 -15.63 9.07
N ALA A 75 -17.21 -14.40 9.17
CA ALA A 75 -16.00 -14.04 9.92
C ALA A 75 -16.22 -12.68 10.61
N PRO A 76 -17.19 -12.56 11.53
CA PRO A 76 -17.62 -11.28 12.09
C PRO A 76 -16.56 -10.63 12.98
N GLU A 77 -15.79 -11.46 13.69
CA GLU A 77 -14.75 -10.99 14.61
C GLU A 77 -13.36 -11.22 14.02
N LEU A 78 -12.59 -10.13 13.94
CA LEU A 78 -11.21 -10.14 13.50
C LEU A 78 -10.34 -9.44 14.56
N PRO A 79 -9.10 -9.90 14.78
CA PRO A 79 -8.20 -9.27 15.76
C PRO A 79 -7.58 -7.96 15.28
N PHE A 80 -8.01 -7.45 14.14
CA PHE A 80 -7.54 -6.20 13.51
C PHE A 80 -8.70 -5.39 12.93
N GLU A 81 -8.50 -4.08 12.81
CA GLU A 81 -9.44 -3.16 12.18
C GLU A 81 -9.31 -3.22 10.65
N ILE A 82 -10.43 -2.98 9.95
CA ILE A 82 -10.45 -2.76 8.50
C ILE A 82 -10.74 -1.28 8.23
N ILE A 83 -9.81 -0.62 7.51
CA ILE A 83 -9.93 0.77 7.09
C ILE A 83 -10.29 0.80 5.61
N TYR A 84 -11.45 1.38 5.29
CA TYR A 84 -12.00 1.39 3.93
C TYR A 84 -11.66 2.68 3.19
N HIS A 85 -11.23 2.54 1.95
CA HIS A 85 -10.98 3.63 1.00
C HIS A 85 -11.86 3.38 -0.24
N GLU A 86 -13.03 4.00 -0.27
CA GLU A 86 -13.96 3.86 -1.39
C GLU A 86 -13.62 4.86 -2.50
N LEU A 87 -13.37 4.34 -3.70
CA LEU A 87 -13.06 5.14 -4.88
C LEU A 87 -14.33 5.64 -5.56
N SER A 88 -14.37 6.90 -5.91
CA SER A 88 -15.48 7.56 -6.59
C SER A 88 -15.09 8.26 -7.90
N GLU A 89 -13.87 8.78 -7.96
CA GLU A 89 -13.37 9.57 -9.06
C GLU A 89 -12.73 8.70 -10.17
N PRO A 90 -12.64 9.19 -11.40
CA PRO A 90 -11.99 8.46 -12.49
C PRO A 90 -10.51 8.19 -12.27
N LEU A 91 -9.85 9.02 -11.47
CA LEU A 91 -8.45 8.92 -11.12
C LEU A 91 -8.26 9.38 -9.68
N GLU A 92 -7.74 8.53 -8.84
CA GLU A 92 -7.45 8.83 -7.43
C GLU A 92 -6.07 8.33 -7.02
N GLN A 93 -5.44 9.03 -6.07
CA GLN A 93 -4.16 8.63 -5.51
C GLN A 93 -4.27 8.51 -3.99
N ILE A 94 -3.69 7.44 -3.44
CA ILE A 94 -3.62 7.17 -2.00
C ILE A 94 -2.16 6.83 -1.67
N GLU A 95 -1.65 7.39 -0.58
CA GLU A 95 -0.30 7.10 -0.12
C GLU A 95 -0.31 6.09 1.03
N PHE A 96 0.48 5.02 0.91
CA PHE A 96 0.69 4.00 1.92
C PHE A 96 2.20 3.91 2.23
N GLY A 97 2.67 4.72 3.19
CA GLY A 97 4.08 4.81 3.50
C GLY A 97 4.92 5.18 2.25
N PRO A 98 5.85 4.31 1.81
CA PRO A 98 6.69 4.61 0.64
C PRO A 98 5.97 4.37 -0.70
N PHE A 99 4.77 3.80 -0.68
CA PHE A 99 4.01 3.47 -1.88
C PHE A 99 2.99 4.57 -2.21
N VAL A 100 2.88 4.88 -3.49
CA VAL A 100 1.79 5.67 -4.05
C VAL A 100 0.94 4.72 -4.88
N LEU A 101 -0.31 4.55 -4.48
CA LEU A 101 -1.33 3.81 -5.23
C LEU A 101 -2.12 4.82 -6.06
N GLU A 102 -2.12 4.65 -7.35
CA GLU A 102 -2.96 5.38 -8.29
C GLU A 102 -4.03 4.42 -8.82
N ALA A 103 -5.29 4.74 -8.58
CA ALA A 103 -6.44 4.01 -9.09
C ALA A 103 -7.03 4.77 -10.28
N PHE A 104 -7.26 4.09 -11.40
CA PHE A 104 -7.84 4.69 -12.61
C PHE A 104 -8.97 3.82 -13.14
N LYS A 105 -10.10 4.47 -13.54
CA LYS A 105 -11.24 3.75 -14.11
C LYS A 105 -10.88 3.11 -15.44
N VAL A 106 -11.37 1.89 -15.63
CA VAL A 106 -11.28 1.15 -16.89
C VAL A 106 -12.69 0.85 -17.43
N ASN A 107 -12.78 0.47 -18.69
CA ASN A 107 -14.07 0.21 -19.35
C ASN A 107 -14.49 -1.25 -19.10
N HIS A 108 -15.47 -1.44 -18.24
CA HIS A 108 -16.03 -2.76 -17.92
C HIS A 108 -17.54 -2.65 -17.67
N LYS A 109 -18.26 -3.79 -17.61
CA LYS A 109 -19.74 -3.84 -17.42
C LYS A 109 -20.19 -3.24 -16.10
N ILE A 110 -19.33 -3.29 -15.06
CA ILE A 110 -19.54 -2.64 -13.75
C ILE A 110 -18.38 -1.69 -13.47
N THR A 111 -18.51 -0.84 -12.46
CA THR A 111 -17.40 0.05 -12.06
C THR A 111 -16.15 -0.76 -11.74
N CYS A 112 -15.10 -0.53 -12.51
CA CYS A 112 -13.83 -1.24 -12.41
C CYS A 112 -12.66 -0.27 -12.44
N TYR A 113 -11.62 -0.57 -11.66
CA TYR A 113 -10.39 0.21 -11.60
C TYR A 113 -9.17 -0.65 -11.92
N GLY A 114 -8.27 -0.09 -12.68
CA GLY A 114 -6.88 -0.53 -12.72
C GLY A 114 -6.08 0.17 -11.62
N TYR A 115 -4.95 -0.40 -11.24
CA TYR A 115 -4.09 0.13 -10.18
C TYR A 115 -2.66 0.26 -10.66
N ARG A 116 -2.05 1.41 -10.38
CA ARG A 116 -0.62 1.62 -10.53
C ARG A 116 0.00 1.85 -9.17
N VAL A 117 0.91 0.97 -8.78
CA VAL A 117 1.69 1.08 -7.56
C VAL A 117 3.06 1.63 -7.91
N SER A 118 3.45 2.71 -7.27
CA SER A 118 4.74 3.36 -7.49
C SER A 118 5.49 3.50 -6.17
N ILE A 119 6.82 3.35 -6.23
CA ILE A 119 7.72 3.63 -5.12
C ILE A 119 8.55 4.84 -5.51
N ARG A 120 8.44 5.93 -4.77
CA ARG A 120 9.31 7.09 -4.92
C ARG A 120 10.70 6.74 -4.38
N ARG A 121 11.73 7.06 -5.14
CA ARG A 121 13.12 6.84 -4.72
C ARG A 121 13.80 8.19 -4.54
N LEU A 122 14.18 8.48 -3.31
CA LEU A 122 15.00 9.64 -2.98
C LEU A 122 16.35 9.58 -3.71
N GLY A 123 17.02 10.71 -3.83
CA GLY A 123 18.37 10.79 -4.33
C GLY A 123 19.36 9.97 -3.49
N LYS A 124 20.60 9.88 -3.93
CA LYS A 124 21.65 9.35 -3.08
C LYS A 124 22.04 10.39 -2.03
N PHE A 125 22.25 9.94 -0.81
CA PHE A 125 22.85 10.75 0.24
C PHE A 125 24.31 11.05 -0.12
N ASP A 126 24.71 12.32 0.02
CA ASP A 126 26.04 12.80 -0.25
C ASP A 126 26.77 13.10 1.08
N ALA A 127 27.55 12.13 1.55
CA ALA A 127 28.28 12.24 2.81
C ALA A 127 29.34 13.35 2.76
N ALA A 128 30.00 13.56 1.61
CA ALA A 128 30.98 14.62 1.46
C ALA A 128 30.34 16.01 1.57
N ARG A 129 29.17 16.19 0.96
CA ARG A 129 28.39 17.42 1.07
C ARG A 129 27.88 17.65 2.48
N ALA A 130 27.46 16.59 3.19
CA ALA A 130 27.03 16.67 4.58
C ALA A 130 28.18 17.09 5.51
N GLN A 131 29.39 16.54 5.31
CA GLN A 131 30.58 16.92 6.03
C GLN A 131 31.01 18.37 5.77
N ALA A 132 31.00 18.79 4.50
CA ALA A 132 31.36 20.15 4.11
C ALA A 132 30.40 21.20 4.72
N GLN A 133 29.15 20.85 4.94
CA GLN A 133 28.15 21.70 5.60
C GLN A 133 28.13 21.57 7.13
N GLY A 134 29.02 20.77 7.72
CA GLY A 134 29.12 20.59 9.16
C GLY A 134 27.94 19.88 9.80
N ILE A 135 27.15 19.11 9.00
CA ILE A 135 25.96 18.41 9.49
C ILE A 135 26.39 17.23 10.39
N PRO A 136 25.92 17.16 11.65
CA PRO A 136 26.27 16.09 12.56
C PRO A 136 25.89 14.70 12.01
N VAL A 137 26.78 13.72 12.13
CA VAL A 137 26.58 12.35 11.61
C VAL A 137 25.30 11.71 12.14
N ARG A 138 24.89 12.00 13.38
CA ARG A 138 23.64 11.50 13.96
C ARG A 138 22.38 11.98 13.24
N CYS A 139 22.44 13.08 12.47
CA CYS A 139 21.34 13.61 11.67
C CYS A 139 21.22 12.90 10.31
N TRP A 140 22.28 12.27 9.83
CA TRP A 140 22.39 11.77 8.47
C TRP A 140 21.34 10.71 8.13
N ASN A 141 21.08 9.77 9.05
CA ASN A 141 20.10 8.71 8.84
C ASN A 141 18.70 9.29 8.61
N ARG A 142 18.28 10.25 9.42
CA ARG A 142 16.99 10.91 9.31
C ARG A 142 16.87 11.72 8.02
N LEU A 143 17.90 12.49 7.67
CA LEU A 143 17.98 13.23 6.40
C LEU A 143 17.91 12.30 5.18
N GLN A 144 18.59 11.14 5.26
CA GLN A 144 18.56 10.10 4.22
C GLN A 144 17.17 9.51 4.01
N HIS A 145 16.33 9.49 5.06
CA HIS A 145 14.96 9.04 5.00
C HIS A 145 13.95 10.17 4.64
N GLY A 146 14.47 11.36 4.34
CA GLY A 146 13.62 12.47 3.91
C GLY A 146 13.07 13.34 5.05
N GLU A 147 13.55 13.13 6.28
CA GLU A 147 13.13 13.90 7.43
C GLU A 147 13.94 15.21 7.57
N THR A 148 13.26 16.29 7.92
CA THR A 148 13.91 17.53 8.39
C THR A 148 14.33 17.35 9.85
N VAL A 149 15.55 17.80 10.20
CA VAL A 149 16.13 17.63 11.54
C VAL A 149 16.51 19.00 12.09
N GLU A 150 16.05 19.29 13.30
CA GLU A 150 16.51 20.45 14.06
C GLU A 150 17.54 20.01 15.10
N GLU A 151 18.70 20.64 15.10
CA GLU A 151 19.79 20.34 16.03
C GLU A 151 20.60 21.61 16.35
N TYR A 152 20.82 21.88 17.64
CA TYR A 152 21.53 23.07 18.14
C TYR A 152 21.03 24.40 17.55
N GLY A 153 19.72 24.52 17.32
CA GLY A 153 19.09 25.72 16.76
C GLY A 153 19.30 25.90 15.26
N GLN A 154 19.83 24.86 14.57
CA GLN A 154 19.92 24.82 13.12
C GLN A 154 18.97 23.78 12.55
N THR A 155 18.34 24.12 11.42
CA THR A 155 17.46 23.23 10.69
C THR A 155 18.20 22.65 9.49
N TYR A 156 18.27 21.34 9.42
CA TYR A 156 18.85 20.60 8.29
C TYR A 156 17.72 19.93 7.49
N THR A 157 17.73 20.12 6.19
CA THR A 157 16.72 19.56 5.28
C THR A 157 17.35 18.53 4.33
N PRO A 158 16.57 17.54 3.84
CA PRO A 158 17.09 16.50 2.94
C PRO A 158 17.77 17.05 1.68
N ASP A 159 17.25 18.12 1.09
CA ASP A 159 17.80 18.74 -0.12
C ASP A 159 19.23 19.29 0.06
N MET A 160 19.62 19.57 1.28
CA MET A 160 21.02 19.98 1.60
C MET A 160 22.02 18.88 1.29
N VAL A 161 21.63 17.59 1.40
CA VAL A 161 22.54 16.43 1.36
C VAL A 161 22.09 15.32 0.42
N MET A 162 20.89 15.43 -0.16
CA MET A 162 20.39 14.46 -1.12
C MET A 162 20.66 14.92 -2.53
N GLY A 163 21.09 14.01 -3.37
CA GLY A 163 21.16 14.24 -4.81
C GLY A 163 19.77 14.29 -5.47
N ALA A 164 19.75 14.45 -6.80
CA ALA A 164 18.51 14.42 -7.56
C ALA A 164 17.73 13.12 -7.30
N ALA A 165 16.40 13.23 -7.24
CA ALA A 165 15.52 12.07 -7.11
C ALA A 165 15.80 11.05 -8.23
N ARG A 166 15.90 9.78 -7.86
CA ARG A 166 16.14 8.69 -8.82
C ARG A 166 14.82 8.24 -9.42
N ARG A 167 14.90 7.67 -10.63
CA ARG A 167 13.73 7.04 -11.23
C ARG A 167 13.13 6.02 -10.26
N GLY A 168 11.86 6.19 -9.90
CA GLY A 168 11.10 5.26 -9.10
C GLY A 168 10.83 3.95 -9.82
N LEU A 169 10.27 2.98 -9.11
CA LEU A 169 9.71 1.77 -9.67
C LEU A 169 8.20 1.91 -9.71
N SER A 170 7.57 1.42 -10.76
CA SER A 170 6.11 1.33 -10.84
C SER A 170 5.69 0.04 -11.52
N VAL A 171 4.58 -0.51 -11.04
CA VAL A 171 3.88 -1.65 -11.63
C VAL A 171 2.44 -1.23 -11.84
N THR A 172 1.90 -1.52 -13.01
CA THR A 172 0.49 -1.29 -13.32
C THR A 172 -0.18 -2.64 -13.51
N TYR A 173 -1.30 -2.82 -12.82
CA TYR A 173 -2.16 -3.98 -12.96
C TYR A 173 -3.50 -3.53 -13.52
N CYS A 174 -3.92 -4.18 -14.59
CA CYS A 174 -5.20 -3.99 -15.23
C CYS A 174 -5.73 -5.36 -15.59
N THR A 175 -6.93 -5.66 -15.18
CA THR A 175 -7.58 -6.94 -15.45
C THR A 175 -8.72 -6.72 -16.45
N ASP A 176 -9.95 -6.98 -16.09
CA ASP A 176 -11.11 -6.86 -16.95
C ASP A 176 -11.32 -5.43 -17.47
N THR A 177 -11.21 -5.28 -18.82
CA THR A 177 -11.34 -3.97 -19.50
C THR A 177 -12.15 -4.10 -20.79
#